data_995b08f81bb8a3f7fce8f15fbc6fd0c1
#
_entry.id   995b08f81bb8a3f7fce8f15fbc6fd0c1
#
_cell.length_a   1.000
_cell.length_b   1.000
_cell.length_c   1.000
_cell.angle_alpha   90.00
_cell.angle_beta   90.00
_cell.angle_gamma   90.00
#
_symmetry.space_group_name_H-M   'P 1'
#
loop_
_entity.id
_entity.type
_entity.pdbx_description
1 polymer ?
#
loop_
_entity_poly.entity_id
_entity_poly.type
_entity_poly.pdbx_seq_one_letter_code
_entity_poly.pdbx_strand_id
1 'polypeptide(L)'
;LAGNYFQAQAFSDEYELNNPEYATPIGIMISSGLNLINDSFRVMLNGKPAKLFRSGSFTALNLLMMNGYNFRDIMGRSGANLMVMVNGMRKVFYGTASDPAALYINQKEGKLSDVIHAGDVIEFTPARDGEAGIACLGDIEGAKEAEKITLNGKSVPLSTALKNGDSVIIKLPLRRVEEVKDDGGNGDEAEKENKGIAGDGHSVGSEKESSVEKLDAENVQIT
;
A
#
# COMPACT_ATOMS: atom_id res chain seq x y z
N LEU A 1 -25.48 -33.03 -42.34
CA LEU A 1 -25.09 -33.63 -41.51
C LEU A 1 -25.23 -33.28 -40.03
N ALA A 2 -24.93 -32.06 -39.53
CA ALA A 2 -25.24 -31.70 -38.16
C ALA A 2 -26.77 -31.59 -37.91
N GLY A 3 -27.55 -31.16 -38.92
CA GLY A 3 -28.98 -31.11 -38.83
C GLY A 3 -29.65 -32.47 -38.58
N ASN A 4 -29.10 -33.54 -39.19
CA ASN A 4 -29.61 -34.89 -38.98
C ASN A 4 -29.39 -35.42 -37.56
N TYR A 5 -28.36 -34.95 -36.88
CA TYR A 5 -28.09 -35.33 -35.51
C TYR A 5 -29.14 -34.81 -34.54
N PHE A 6 -29.70 -33.63 -34.81
CA PHE A 6 -30.71 -32.98 -33.95
C PHE A 6 -32.17 -33.29 -34.37
N GLN A 7 -32.37 -33.99 -35.46
CA GLN A 7 -33.71 -34.24 -36.01
C GLN A 7 -34.66 -34.93 -35.03
N ALA A 8 -34.16 -35.78 -34.15
CA ALA A 8 -34.97 -36.43 -33.13
C ALA A 8 -35.36 -35.51 -31.96
N GLN A 9 -34.73 -34.36 -31.85
CA GLN A 9 -34.87 -33.41 -30.72
C GLN A 9 -35.49 -32.08 -31.14
N ALA A 10 -35.50 -31.79 -32.44
CA ALA A 10 -36.10 -30.60 -33.00
C ALA A 10 -37.02 -30.97 -34.20
N PHE A 11 -38.24 -30.45 -34.18
CA PHE A 11 -39.23 -30.69 -35.18
C PHE A 11 -39.84 -29.38 -35.68
N SER A 12 -40.07 -29.25 -36.99
CA SER A 12 -40.76 -28.14 -37.61
C SER A 12 -41.49 -28.62 -38.86
N ASP A 13 -42.75 -28.21 -39.02
CA ASP A 13 -43.55 -28.50 -40.19
C ASP A 13 -43.23 -27.53 -41.36
N GLU A 14 -42.64 -26.38 -41.08
CA GLU A 14 -42.42 -25.31 -42.05
C GLU A 14 -41.01 -25.31 -42.63
N TYR A 15 -40.02 -25.85 -41.90
CA TYR A 15 -38.62 -25.74 -42.26
C TYR A 15 -37.93 -27.10 -42.30
N GLU A 16 -37.08 -27.26 -43.30
CA GLU A 16 -36.26 -28.44 -43.46
C GLU A 16 -35.03 -28.35 -42.54
N LEU A 17 -35.15 -28.86 -41.31
CA LEU A 17 -34.15 -28.75 -40.27
C LEU A 17 -32.84 -29.52 -40.59
N ASN A 18 -32.80 -30.31 -41.64
CA ASN A 18 -31.62 -31.02 -42.11
C ASN A 18 -30.61 -30.14 -42.83
N ASN A 19 -30.96 -28.88 -43.12
CA ASN A 19 -30.03 -27.95 -43.72
C ASN A 19 -28.90 -27.60 -42.75
N PRO A 20 -27.61 -27.67 -43.16
CA PRO A 20 -26.46 -27.31 -42.34
C PRO A 20 -26.53 -25.87 -41.77
N GLU A 21 -27.23 -24.96 -42.45
CA GLU A 21 -27.40 -23.56 -41.99
C GLU A 21 -28.13 -23.48 -40.65
N TYR A 22 -28.99 -24.43 -40.36
CA TYR A 22 -29.74 -24.48 -39.09
C TYR A 22 -29.03 -25.22 -37.97
N ALA A 23 -27.86 -25.80 -38.23
CA ALA A 23 -27.13 -26.58 -37.22
C ALA A 23 -26.81 -25.76 -35.98
N THR A 24 -26.33 -24.54 -36.16
CA THR A 24 -25.96 -23.64 -35.05
C THR A 24 -27.21 -23.15 -34.29
N PRO A 25 -28.22 -22.56 -34.92
CA PRO A 25 -29.41 -22.10 -34.18
C PRO A 25 -30.17 -23.25 -33.51
N ILE A 26 -30.28 -24.41 -34.16
CA ILE A 26 -30.92 -25.60 -33.56
C ILE A 26 -30.09 -26.09 -32.36
N GLY A 27 -28.77 -26.14 -32.48
CA GLY A 27 -27.88 -26.52 -31.37
C GLY A 27 -28.01 -25.61 -30.17
N ILE A 28 -28.13 -24.31 -30.38
CA ILE A 28 -28.34 -23.32 -29.32
C ILE A 28 -29.72 -23.53 -28.67
N MET A 29 -30.74 -23.68 -29.48
CA MET A 29 -32.15 -23.88 -29.01
C MET A 29 -32.29 -25.16 -28.18
N ILE A 30 -31.72 -26.28 -28.65
CA ILE A 30 -31.77 -27.56 -27.94
C ILE A 30 -30.95 -27.47 -26.66
N SER A 31 -29.73 -26.90 -26.72
CA SER A 31 -28.88 -26.73 -25.54
C SER A 31 -29.53 -25.85 -24.48
N SER A 32 -30.27 -24.82 -24.89
CA SER A 32 -31.02 -23.95 -23.98
C SER A 32 -32.23 -24.69 -23.40
N GLY A 33 -33.01 -25.40 -24.24
CA GLY A 33 -34.18 -26.17 -23.81
C GLY A 33 -33.86 -27.33 -22.88
N LEU A 34 -32.72 -27.97 -23.07
CA LEU A 34 -32.22 -29.03 -22.18
C LEU A 34 -31.41 -28.50 -20.98
N ASN A 35 -31.38 -27.19 -20.76
CA ASN A 35 -30.54 -26.55 -19.74
C ASN A 35 -29.02 -26.94 -19.82
N LEU A 36 -28.57 -27.36 -21.02
CA LEU A 36 -27.16 -27.65 -21.24
C LEU A 36 -26.30 -26.37 -21.35
N ILE A 37 -26.94 -25.28 -21.78
CA ILE A 37 -26.39 -23.93 -21.62
C ILE A 37 -26.78 -23.52 -20.20
N ASN A 38 -25.96 -23.99 -19.30
CA ASN A 38 -26.22 -23.76 -17.89
C ASN A 38 -25.85 -22.29 -17.56
N ASP A 39 -26.89 -21.47 -17.37
CA ASP A 39 -26.78 -20.16 -16.71
C ASP A 39 -26.56 -20.34 -15.18
N SER A 40 -26.11 -21.54 -14.79
CA SER A 40 -25.99 -21.97 -13.40
C SER A 40 -24.75 -21.44 -12.71
N PHE A 41 -23.83 -20.80 -13.44
CA PHE A 41 -22.70 -20.12 -12.81
C PHE A 41 -23.11 -18.69 -12.44
N ARG A 42 -24.05 -18.58 -11.52
CA ARG A 42 -24.48 -17.29 -10.98
C ARG A 42 -23.68 -17.02 -9.72
N VAL A 43 -23.09 -15.83 -9.67
CA VAL A 43 -22.39 -15.30 -8.52
C VAL A 43 -22.98 -13.94 -8.20
N MET A 44 -23.18 -13.67 -6.93
CA MET A 44 -23.64 -12.36 -6.47
C MET A 44 -22.42 -11.55 -6.01
N LEU A 45 -22.32 -10.32 -6.51
CA LEU A 45 -21.31 -9.36 -6.08
C LEU A 45 -21.98 -8.12 -5.53
N ASN A 46 -21.78 -7.85 -4.25
CA ASN A 46 -22.42 -6.73 -3.53
C ASN A 46 -23.94 -6.69 -3.74
N GLY A 47 -24.61 -7.84 -3.63
CA GLY A 47 -26.04 -7.98 -3.77
C GLY A 47 -26.57 -7.90 -5.22
N LYS A 48 -25.69 -7.84 -6.22
CA LYS A 48 -26.06 -7.81 -7.65
C LYS A 48 -25.49 -9.02 -8.39
N PRO A 49 -26.15 -9.52 -9.44
CA PRO A 49 -25.58 -10.56 -10.29
C PRO A 49 -24.25 -10.08 -10.91
N ALA A 50 -23.20 -10.85 -10.73
CA ALA A 50 -21.89 -10.53 -11.29
C ALA A 50 -21.83 -10.83 -12.78
N LYS A 51 -21.10 -10.02 -13.54
CA LYS A 51 -20.75 -10.30 -14.94
C LYS A 51 -19.63 -11.34 -14.97
N LEU A 52 -19.85 -12.41 -15.74
CA LEU A 52 -18.92 -13.52 -15.85
C LEU A 52 -18.78 -13.92 -17.32
N PHE A 53 -17.54 -14.22 -17.74
CA PHE A 53 -17.28 -14.93 -18.98
C PHE A 53 -16.82 -16.34 -18.64
N ARG A 54 -17.50 -17.32 -19.18
CA ARG A 54 -17.25 -18.73 -18.88
C ARG A 54 -16.05 -19.25 -19.66
N SER A 55 -14.87 -19.25 -19.05
CA SER A 55 -13.77 -20.09 -19.50
C SER A 55 -12.81 -20.36 -18.35
N GLY A 56 -12.77 -21.59 -17.87
CA GLY A 56 -11.82 -22.03 -16.83
C GLY A 56 -12.23 -21.74 -15.38
N SER A 57 -11.26 -21.81 -14.51
CA SER A 57 -11.40 -21.46 -13.08
C SER A 57 -11.35 -19.95 -12.91
N PHE A 58 -12.33 -19.41 -12.23
CA PHE A 58 -12.44 -17.98 -11.92
C PHE A 58 -11.89 -17.71 -10.52
N THR A 59 -11.00 -16.76 -10.42
CA THR A 59 -10.58 -16.23 -9.11
C THR A 59 -11.39 -14.98 -8.74
N ALA A 60 -11.41 -14.66 -7.46
CA ALA A 60 -12.05 -13.44 -6.98
C ALA A 60 -11.50 -12.18 -7.67
N LEU A 61 -10.18 -12.13 -7.92
CA LEU A 61 -9.55 -11.04 -8.68
C LEU A 61 -10.16 -10.90 -10.08
N ASN A 62 -10.27 -12.02 -10.81
CA ASN A 62 -10.84 -12.01 -12.16
C ASN A 62 -12.29 -11.51 -12.15
N LEU A 63 -13.08 -11.95 -11.17
CA LEU A 63 -14.46 -11.49 -10.99
C LEU A 63 -14.52 -9.98 -10.79
N LEU A 64 -13.71 -9.44 -9.88
CA LEU A 64 -13.69 -8.01 -9.57
C LEU A 64 -13.30 -7.19 -10.80
N MET A 65 -12.24 -7.58 -11.52
CA MET A 65 -11.79 -6.89 -12.73
C MET A 65 -12.88 -6.87 -13.82
N MET A 66 -13.58 -7.98 -14.02
CA MET A 66 -14.70 -8.07 -14.98
C MET A 66 -15.90 -7.22 -14.60
N ASN A 67 -16.09 -6.97 -13.31
CA ASN A 67 -17.18 -6.14 -12.81
C ASN A 67 -16.80 -4.67 -12.63
N GLY A 68 -15.66 -4.26 -13.19
CA GLY A 68 -15.26 -2.86 -13.31
C GLY A 68 -14.37 -2.34 -12.19
N TYR A 69 -13.96 -3.17 -11.25
CA TYR A 69 -12.96 -2.81 -10.27
C TYR A 69 -11.57 -2.85 -10.90
N ASN A 70 -10.71 -1.95 -10.51
CA ASN A 70 -9.34 -1.86 -10.98
C ASN A 70 -8.33 -2.10 -9.83
N PHE A 71 -7.05 -2.15 -10.14
CA PHE A 71 -6.01 -2.40 -9.12
C PHE A 71 -5.98 -1.34 -8.02
N ARG A 72 -6.39 -0.11 -8.31
CA ARG A 72 -6.46 0.95 -7.30
C ARG A 72 -7.58 0.69 -6.29
N ASP A 73 -8.72 0.17 -6.77
CA ASP A 73 -9.82 -0.22 -5.89
C ASP A 73 -9.46 -1.40 -4.98
N ILE A 74 -8.48 -2.22 -5.42
CA ILE A 74 -8.06 -3.41 -4.68
C ILE A 74 -6.95 -3.09 -3.68
N MET A 75 -5.95 -2.31 -4.09
CA MET A 75 -4.76 -2.07 -3.29
C MET A 75 -4.73 -0.71 -2.60
N GLY A 76 -5.48 0.27 -3.12
CA GLY A 76 -5.38 1.66 -2.69
C GLY A 76 -4.01 2.27 -3.01
N ARG A 77 -3.85 3.52 -2.71
CA ARG A 77 -2.60 4.25 -2.81
C ARG A 77 -2.32 4.96 -1.50
N SER A 78 -1.12 4.82 -0.96
CA SER A 78 -0.68 5.64 0.17
C SER A 78 -0.66 7.12 -0.22
N GLY A 79 -0.97 7.96 0.74
CA GLY A 79 -0.92 9.40 0.59
C GLY A 79 0.48 9.89 0.23
N ALA A 80 0.55 10.93 -0.59
CA ALA A 80 1.82 11.51 -0.99
C ALA A 80 2.52 12.17 0.20
N ASN A 81 3.83 12.00 0.32
CA ASN A 81 4.61 12.68 1.33
C ASN A 81 4.89 14.13 0.91
N LEU A 82 4.83 15.05 1.88
CA LEU A 82 5.28 16.43 1.73
C LEU A 82 6.73 16.54 2.16
N MET A 83 7.60 16.98 1.27
CA MET A 83 9.03 17.15 1.53
C MET A 83 9.39 18.63 1.45
N VAL A 84 10.05 19.13 2.49
CA VAL A 84 10.53 20.50 2.55
C VAL A 84 11.98 20.51 3.03
N MET A 85 12.69 21.58 2.72
CA MET A 85 14.06 21.84 3.22
C MET A 85 14.00 22.81 4.38
N VAL A 86 14.47 22.42 5.55
CA VAL A 86 14.53 23.27 6.75
C VAL A 86 16.00 23.49 7.12
N ASN A 87 16.48 24.73 7.02
CA ASN A 87 17.89 25.07 7.26
C ASN A 87 18.86 24.18 6.45
N GLY A 88 18.48 23.83 5.21
CA GLY A 88 19.28 22.95 4.35
C GLY A 88 19.11 21.46 4.62
N MET A 89 18.39 21.04 5.66
CA MET A 89 18.08 19.64 5.96
C MET A 89 16.70 19.26 5.43
N ARG A 90 16.57 18.04 4.91
CA ARG A 90 15.30 17.51 4.41
C ARG A 90 14.40 17.09 5.57
N LYS A 91 13.21 17.66 5.63
CA LYS A 91 12.10 17.27 6.53
C LYS A 91 10.99 16.66 5.70
N VAL A 92 10.42 15.57 6.18
CA VAL A 92 9.31 14.86 5.50
C VAL A 92 8.11 14.79 6.43
N PHE A 93 6.97 15.21 5.93
CA PHE A 93 5.67 15.00 6.55
C PHE A 93 4.98 13.87 5.77
N TYR A 94 4.79 12.76 6.43
CA TYR A 94 4.28 11.55 5.79
C TYR A 94 2.77 11.66 5.54
N GLY A 95 2.34 11.19 4.39
CA GLY A 95 0.94 10.88 4.16
C GLY A 95 0.54 9.60 4.90
N THR A 96 -0.76 9.35 5.00
CA THR A 96 -1.29 8.13 5.62
C THR A 96 -1.19 6.94 4.66
N ALA A 97 -1.16 5.73 5.21
CA ALA A 97 -1.32 4.52 4.41
C ALA A 97 -2.74 4.46 3.83
N SER A 98 -2.92 3.71 2.75
CA SER A 98 -4.25 3.37 2.24
C SER A 98 -4.96 2.41 3.20
N ASP A 99 -6.28 2.54 3.32
CA ASP A 99 -7.09 1.50 3.94
C ASP A 99 -7.22 0.33 2.97
N PRO A 100 -6.92 -0.91 3.38
CA PRO A 100 -6.97 -2.06 2.50
C PRO A 100 -8.41 -2.37 2.06
N ALA A 101 -8.54 -2.98 0.87
CA ALA A 101 -9.82 -3.53 0.44
C ALA A 101 -10.19 -4.72 1.32
N ALA A 102 -11.49 -4.89 1.54
CA ALA A 102 -12.03 -6.07 2.22
C ALA A 102 -12.81 -6.94 1.24
N LEU A 103 -12.55 -8.24 1.26
CA LEU A 103 -13.20 -9.24 0.44
C LEU A 103 -13.77 -10.35 1.32
N TYR A 104 -15.04 -10.61 1.17
CA TYR A 104 -15.72 -11.74 1.82
C TYR A 104 -16.37 -12.63 0.77
N ILE A 105 -16.21 -13.93 0.92
CA ILE A 105 -16.83 -14.97 0.10
C ILE A 105 -17.70 -15.80 1.02
N ASN A 106 -19.02 -15.80 0.82
CA ASN A 106 -19.98 -16.48 1.67
C ASN A 106 -19.81 -16.10 3.15
N GLN A 107 -19.64 -14.81 3.44
CA GLN A 107 -19.45 -14.23 4.79
C GLN A 107 -18.14 -14.61 5.48
N LYS A 108 -17.18 -15.23 4.76
CA LYS A 108 -15.83 -15.54 5.27
C LYS A 108 -14.84 -14.64 4.56
N GLU A 109 -13.82 -14.21 5.29
CA GLU A 109 -12.71 -13.46 4.70
C GLU A 109 -12.07 -14.28 3.59
N GLY A 110 -12.00 -13.69 2.40
CA GLY A 110 -11.49 -14.30 1.18
C GLY A 110 -10.22 -13.62 0.68
N LYS A 111 -9.49 -14.34 -0.16
CA LYS A 111 -8.31 -13.85 -0.86
C LYS A 111 -8.63 -13.62 -2.33
N LEU A 112 -7.90 -12.70 -2.95
CA LEU A 112 -8.03 -12.41 -4.39
C LEU A 112 -7.74 -13.63 -5.28
N SER A 113 -6.95 -14.58 -4.79
CA SER A 113 -6.61 -15.84 -5.46
C SER A 113 -7.64 -16.95 -5.29
N ASP A 114 -8.63 -16.76 -4.41
CA ASP A 114 -9.61 -17.81 -4.13
C ASP A 114 -10.47 -18.07 -5.35
N VAL A 115 -10.71 -19.34 -5.62
CA VAL A 115 -11.54 -19.79 -6.74
C VAL A 115 -13.00 -19.58 -6.37
N ILE A 116 -13.73 -18.94 -7.28
CA ILE A 116 -15.14 -18.65 -7.12
C ILE A 116 -15.96 -19.78 -7.72
N HIS A 117 -17.01 -20.20 -7.02
CA HIS A 117 -17.92 -21.26 -7.42
C HIS A 117 -19.31 -20.71 -7.73
N ALA A 118 -20.09 -21.49 -8.45
CA ALA A 118 -21.49 -21.17 -8.71
C ALA A 118 -22.28 -21.07 -7.39
N GLY A 119 -23.04 -20.01 -7.24
CA GLY A 119 -23.84 -19.75 -6.05
C GLY A 119 -23.11 -18.92 -4.99
N ASP A 120 -21.82 -18.61 -5.16
CA ASP A 120 -21.10 -17.79 -4.21
C ASP A 120 -21.67 -16.37 -4.11
N VAL A 121 -21.67 -15.88 -2.88
CA VAL A 121 -22.03 -14.51 -2.54
C VAL A 121 -20.75 -13.78 -2.11
N ILE A 122 -20.41 -12.75 -2.88
CA ILE A 122 -19.18 -11.98 -2.69
C ILE A 122 -19.52 -10.57 -2.25
N GLU A 123 -18.91 -10.16 -1.16
CA GLU A 123 -18.97 -8.80 -0.66
C GLU A 123 -17.58 -8.20 -0.79
N PHE A 124 -17.47 -7.14 -1.55
CA PHE A 124 -16.22 -6.44 -1.78
C PHE A 124 -16.35 -4.97 -1.42
N THR A 125 -15.50 -4.51 -0.52
CA THR A 125 -15.34 -3.10 -0.17
C THR A 125 -14.03 -2.62 -0.75
N PRO A 126 -14.03 -1.65 -1.67
CA PRO A 126 -12.82 -1.12 -2.27
C PRO A 126 -11.89 -0.50 -1.23
N ALA A 127 -10.59 -0.58 -1.49
CA ALA A 127 -9.58 0.15 -0.75
C ALA A 127 -9.82 1.67 -0.84
N ARG A 128 -9.43 2.39 0.20
CA ARG A 128 -9.44 3.84 0.22
C ARG A 128 -8.02 4.36 0.14
N ASP A 129 -7.81 5.36 -0.71
CA ASP A 129 -6.51 6.02 -0.77
C ASP A 129 -6.21 6.72 0.55
N GLY A 130 -4.95 6.70 0.95
CA GLY A 130 -4.46 7.46 2.08
C GLY A 130 -4.42 8.97 1.77
N GLU A 131 -4.46 9.77 2.81
CA GLU A 131 -4.41 11.23 2.73
C GLU A 131 -2.97 11.71 2.55
N ALA A 132 -2.78 12.74 1.74
CA ALA A 132 -1.47 13.34 1.55
C ALA A 132 -0.99 14.00 2.85
N GLY A 133 0.31 13.94 3.10
CA GLY A 133 0.94 14.68 4.18
C GLY A 133 0.78 16.18 3.94
N ILE A 134 0.22 16.87 4.93
CA ILE A 134 0.04 18.31 4.95
C ILE A 134 0.73 18.88 6.17
N ALA A 135 1.29 20.07 6.05
CA ALA A 135 1.88 20.78 7.16
C ALA A 135 1.81 22.30 6.90
N CYS A 136 1.74 23.06 7.97
CA CYS A 136 1.93 24.50 7.95
C CYS A 136 3.34 24.85 8.43
N LEU A 137 3.77 26.08 8.17
CA LEU A 137 5.07 26.57 8.61
C LEU A 137 5.25 26.44 10.12
N GLY A 138 4.18 26.62 10.91
CA GLY A 138 4.17 26.47 12.36
C GLY A 138 4.31 25.04 12.88
N ASP A 139 4.18 24.01 12.02
CA ASP A 139 4.36 22.61 12.39
C ASP A 139 5.82 22.16 12.33
N ILE A 140 6.69 23.05 11.87
CA ILE A 140 8.13 22.83 11.87
C ILE A 140 8.65 23.12 13.27
N GLU A 141 9.45 22.21 13.79
CA GLU A 141 10.10 22.34 15.09
C GLU A 141 10.94 23.62 15.17
N GLY A 142 10.78 24.38 16.24
CA GLY A 142 11.43 25.66 16.43
C GLY A 142 10.79 26.84 15.65
N ALA A 143 9.78 26.62 14.82
CA ALA A 143 9.15 27.70 14.06
C ALA A 143 8.42 28.71 14.96
N LYS A 144 7.81 28.26 16.07
CA LYS A 144 7.09 29.13 17.01
C LYS A 144 8.00 29.95 17.91
N GLU A 145 9.23 29.48 18.09
CA GLU A 145 10.26 30.11 18.94
C GLU A 145 11.25 30.91 18.10
N ALA A 146 11.09 30.93 16.79
CA ALA A 146 12.02 31.57 15.87
C ALA A 146 11.96 33.10 15.98
N GLU A 147 13.12 33.73 16.08
CA GLU A 147 13.26 35.19 15.94
C GLU A 147 12.90 35.65 14.52
N LYS A 148 13.25 34.86 13.53
CA LYS A 148 12.95 35.10 12.14
C LYS A 148 12.75 33.80 11.40
N ILE A 149 11.64 33.74 10.63
CA ILE A 149 11.34 32.61 9.76
C ILE A 149 11.06 33.11 8.35
N THR A 150 11.57 32.40 7.35
CA THR A 150 11.30 32.70 5.96
C THR A 150 11.00 31.44 5.18
N LEU A 151 10.02 31.55 4.29
CA LEU A 151 9.62 30.51 3.33
C LEU A 151 10.01 30.98 1.93
N ASN A 152 10.89 30.25 1.25
CA ASN A 152 11.41 30.62 -0.08
C ASN A 152 11.96 32.06 -0.12
N GLY A 153 12.63 32.48 0.96
CA GLY A 153 13.21 33.82 1.11
C GLY A 153 12.23 34.92 1.50
N LYS A 154 10.94 34.63 1.67
CA LYS A 154 9.91 35.60 2.06
C LYS A 154 9.43 35.36 3.49
N SER A 155 9.19 36.43 4.24
CA SER A 155 8.54 36.34 5.54
C SER A 155 7.03 36.13 5.34
N VAL A 156 6.49 35.06 5.94
CA VAL A 156 5.07 34.67 5.82
C VAL A 156 4.53 34.22 7.17
N PRO A 157 3.21 34.23 7.36
CA PRO A 157 2.61 33.78 8.61
C PRO A 157 2.87 32.30 8.88
N LEU A 158 2.92 31.90 10.16
CA LEU A 158 3.11 30.50 10.58
C LEU A 158 1.98 29.57 10.09
N SER A 159 0.80 30.12 9.81
CA SER A 159 -0.34 29.37 9.24
C SER A 159 -0.20 29.06 7.76
N THR A 160 0.87 29.52 7.10
CA THR A 160 1.07 29.27 5.68
C THR A 160 1.30 27.80 5.42
N ALA A 161 0.46 27.20 4.57
CA ALA A 161 0.61 25.80 4.15
C ALA A 161 1.89 25.62 3.32
N LEU A 162 2.62 24.59 3.67
CA LEU A 162 3.85 24.20 2.97
C LEU A 162 3.54 23.39 1.71
N LYS A 163 4.40 23.53 0.70
CA LYS A 163 4.33 22.77 -0.54
C LYS A 163 5.60 21.93 -0.72
N ASN A 164 5.46 20.89 -1.53
CA ASN A 164 6.59 20.03 -1.84
C ASN A 164 7.73 20.81 -2.49
N GLY A 165 8.93 20.69 -1.92
CA GLY A 165 10.11 21.41 -2.39
C GLY A 165 10.33 22.79 -1.75
N ASP A 166 9.48 23.24 -0.85
CA ASP A 166 9.66 24.51 -0.16
C ASP A 166 10.94 24.53 0.68
N SER A 167 11.58 25.71 0.74
CA SER A 167 12.77 25.98 1.55
C SER A 167 12.42 26.92 2.68
N VAL A 168 12.62 26.44 3.91
CA VAL A 168 12.36 27.16 5.14
C VAL A 168 13.67 27.46 5.85
N ILE A 169 13.89 28.72 6.22
CA ILE A 169 15.02 29.14 7.03
C ILE A 169 14.49 29.64 8.37
N ILE A 170 14.91 29.00 9.43
CA ILE A 170 14.55 29.33 10.80
C ILE A 170 15.80 29.83 11.53
N LYS A 171 15.73 31.03 12.08
CA LYS A 171 16.74 31.59 12.96
C LYS A 171 16.19 31.61 14.37
N LEU A 172 16.77 30.83 15.24
CA LEU A 172 16.44 30.80 16.68
C LEU A 172 17.13 31.94 17.38
N PRO A 173 16.52 32.54 18.43
CA PRO A 173 17.19 33.54 19.25
C PRO A 173 18.40 32.91 19.94
N LEU A 174 19.52 33.64 19.96
CA LEU A 174 20.68 33.25 20.70
C LEU A 174 20.30 33.26 22.20
N ARG A 175 20.25 32.11 22.85
CA ARG A 175 20.19 32.04 24.31
C ARG A 175 21.46 32.74 24.84
N ARG A 176 21.34 33.93 25.45
CA ARG A 176 22.37 34.43 26.32
C ARG A 176 22.52 33.41 27.43
N VAL A 177 23.63 32.74 27.46
CA VAL A 177 24.11 32.07 28.68
C VAL A 177 24.32 33.22 29.66
N GLU A 178 23.44 33.38 30.65
CA GLU A 178 23.74 34.21 31.79
C GLU A 178 24.99 33.63 32.43
N GLU A 179 26.08 34.38 32.31
CA GLU A 179 27.32 34.11 33.08
C GLU A 179 26.88 34.06 34.51
N VAL A 180 26.96 32.89 35.13
CA VAL A 180 26.88 32.73 36.57
C VAL A 180 28.01 33.58 37.10
N LYS A 181 27.69 34.74 37.64
CA LYS A 181 28.61 35.53 38.41
C LYS A 181 29.04 34.66 39.58
N ASP A 182 30.28 34.20 39.50
CA ASP A 182 30.98 33.58 40.59
C ASP A 182 31.20 34.67 41.64
N ASP A 183 30.32 34.69 42.64
CA ASP A 183 30.52 35.51 43.84
C ASP A 183 31.68 34.90 44.61
N GLY A 184 32.84 35.56 44.47
CA GLY A 184 34.02 35.25 45.19
C GLY A 184 33.77 35.28 46.74
N GLY A 185 33.75 34.11 47.32
CA GLY A 185 33.82 33.85 48.73
C GLY A 185 35.24 33.38 49.10
N ASN A 186 35.95 34.29 49.67
CA ASN A 186 37.32 34.13 50.26
C ASN A 186 37.29 33.12 51.43
N GLY A 187 38.32 32.28 51.56
CA GLY A 187 38.48 31.44 52.77
C GLY A 187 39.61 30.39 52.68
N ASP A 188 40.80 30.85 52.91
CA ASP A 188 41.91 30.22 53.65
C ASP A 188 42.23 28.71 53.56
N GLU A 189 43.45 28.53 53.12
CA GLU A 189 44.57 27.66 53.62
C GLU A 189 44.21 26.28 54.21
N ALA A 190 44.81 25.26 53.62
CA ALA A 190 45.72 24.32 54.30
C ALA A 190 46.42 23.40 53.30
N GLU A 191 47.72 23.54 53.32
CA GLU A 191 48.70 22.57 52.81
C GLU A 191 48.49 21.15 53.37
N LYS A 192 48.76 20.16 52.58
CA LYS A 192 49.76 19.10 52.82
C LYS A 192 49.77 18.01 51.75
N GLU A 193 50.91 17.99 51.09
CA GLU A 193 51.83 16.85 50.92
C GLU A 193 51.25 15.48 50.49
N ASN A 194 51.58 15.08 49.31
CA ASN A 194 52.74 14.17 49.00
C ASN A 194 52.43 12.72 48.73
N LYS A 195 53.15 12.21 47.70
CA LYS A 195 53.40 10.82 47.26
C LYS A 195 52.28 10.16 46.46
N GLY A 196 52.42 9.94 45.17
CA GLY A 196 53.52 9.27 44.45
C GLY A 196 53.38 7.78 44.59
N ILE A 197 53.02 7.11 43.53
CA ILE A 197 53.65 5.83 43.15
C ILE A 197 53.09 5.45 41.79
N ALA A 198 53.98 5.14 40.88
CA ALA A 198 53.86 4.57 39.58
C ALA A 198 53.40 3.09 39.64
N GLY A 199 52.95 2.59 38.56
CA GLY A 199 52.70 1.14 38.32
C GLY A 199 51.78 0.94 37.16
N ASP A 200 52.31 0.90 36.01
CA ASP A 200 52.46 -0.22 35.08
C ASP A 200 51.27 -1.14 34.87
N GLY A 201 50.91 -1.25 33.63
CA GLY A 201 50.98 -2.56 33.05
C GLY A 201 49.67 -3.14 32.43
N HIS A 202 49.76 -3.33 31.16
CA HIS A 202 49.19 -4.43 30.35
C HIS A 202 47.69 -4.37 29.95
N SER A 203 47.42 -4.08 28.73
CA SER A 203 47.31 -4.89 27.50
C SER A 203 46.37 -6.10 27.53
N VAL A 204 45.80 -6.33 26.37
CA VAL A 204 45.03 -7.47 25.83
C VAL A 204 43.54 -7.19 25.85
N GLY A 205 42.86 -6.89 24.77
CA GLY A 205 42.78 -7.64 23.51
C GLY A 205 41.58 -8.56 23.54
N SER A 206 40.59 -8.26 22.77
CA SER A 206 39.91 -9.31 22.01
C SER A 206 38.83 -8.72 21.08
N GLU A 207 39.12 -8.87 19.84
CA GLU A 207 38.23 -8.85 18.72
C GLU A 207 37.06 -9.81 18.95
N LYS A 208 35.87 -9.42 18.48
CA LYS A 208 34.88 -10.38 18.00
C LYS A 208 34.24 -9.83 16.74
N GLU A 209 34.74 -10.38 15.65
CA GLU A 209 34.08 -10.48 14.38
C GLU A 209 32.68 -11.08 14.57
N SER A 210 31.69 -10.50 13.91
CA SER A 210 30.45 -11.21 13.60
C SER A 210 30.28 -11.27 12.10
N SER A 211 30.34 -12.47 11.65
CA SER A 211 30.22 -13.07 10.34
C SER A 211 29.04 -12.54 9.53
N VAL A 212 29.36 -12.11 8.32
CA VAL A 212 28.39 -11.92 7.24
C VAL A 212 28.20 -13.28 6.58
N GLU A 213 27.01 -13.84 6.70
CA GLU A 213 26.61 -15.08 6.02
C GLU A 213 26.18 -14.76 4.59
N LYS A 214 27.03 -15.19 3.65
CA LYS A 214 26.73 -15.25 2.22
C LYS A 214 25.79 -16.42 1.99
N LEU A 215 24.63 -16.18 1.40
CA LEU A 215 23.81 -17.22 0.78
C LEU A 215 24.13 -17.28 -0.70
N ASP A 216 24.71 -18.40 -1.05
CA ASP A 216 25.07 -18.79 -2.42
C ASP A 216 23.80 -19.07 -3.24
N ALA A 217 23.82 -18.53 -4.45
CA ALA A 217 22.90 -18.87 -5.50
C ALA A 217 23.44 -20.12 -6.23
N GLU A 218 22.72 -21.23 -6.14
CA GLU A 218 22.92 -22.34 -7.10
C GLU A 218 21.62 -23.09 -7.38
N ASN A 219 21.38 -23.20 -8.68
CA ASN A 219 20.68 -24.28 -9.40
C ASN A 219 19.16 -24.35 -9.37
N VAL A 220 18.56 -23.80 -10.42
CA VAL A 220 17.34 -24.37 -11.02
C VAL A 220 17.68 -24.82 -12.43
N GLN A 221 17.84 -26.13 -12.60
CA GLN A 221 17.80 -26.80 -13.90
C GLN A 221 16.36 -27.10 -14.29
N ILE A 222 16.06 -26.73 -15.53
CA ILE A 222 14.82 -26.95 -16.24
C ILE A 222 14.82 -28.40 -16.75
N THR A 223 13.75 -29.09 -16.49
CA THR A 223 13.27 -30.20 -17.35
C THR A 223 11.77 -30.12 -17.43
#